data_cd840a3d2904a9aa2338917c17c30cc4
#
_entry.id   cd840a3d2904a9aa2338917c17c30cc4
#
_cell.length_a   1.000
_cell.length_b   1.000
_cell.length_c   1.000
_cell.angle_alpha   90.00
_cell.angle_beta   90.00
_cell.angle_gamma   90.00
#
_symmetry.space_group_name_H-M   'P 1'
#
loop_
_entity.id
_entity.type
_entity.pdbx_description
1 polymer ?
#
loop_
_entity_poly.entity_id
_entity_poly.type
_entity_poly.pdbx_seq_one_letter_code
_entity_poly.pdbx_strand_id
1 'polypeptide(L)'
;MKELCADFGEYLLKQKSVSGNTFDSYVRDVNFFLEYASKNGICNPAQVDKKFLDGYVVYMKSNNKSCATVVRNIASIRSFYEFLIYKGKSDKNPAKLVKLERQPKKFPEILSGDEIELLLSQPDISESKGCRDKAMLELLYATGVRASEVASL
;
A
#
# COMPACT_ATOMS: atom_id res chain seq x y z
N MET A 1 -10.97 16.09 -11.98
CA MET A 1 -10.52 14.93 -11.16
C MET A 1 -9.09 15.08 -10.65
N LYS A 2 -8.12 15.64 -11.41
CA LYS A 2 -6.74 15.86 -10.93
C LYS A 2 -6.66 16.76 -9.68
N GLU A 3 -7.40 17.87 -9.67
CA GLU A 3 -7.49 18.77 -8.50
C GLU A 3 -8.00 18.04 -7.25
N LEU A 4 -8.99 17.16 -7.43
CA LEU A 4 -9.57 16.39 -6.32
C LEU A 4 -8.56 15.43 -5.67
N CYS A 5 -7.63 14.88 -6.45
CA CYS A 5 -6.53 14.06 -5.94
C CYS A 5 -5.49 14.89 -5.19
N ALA A 6 -5.19 16.11 -5.65
CA ALA A 6 -4.29 17.03 -4.95
C ALA A 6 -4.88 17.42 -3.59
N ASP A 7 -6.16 17.83 -3.56
CA ASP A 7 -6.88 18.15 -2.31
C ASP A 7 -6.92 16.95 -1.34
N PHE A 8 -7.10 15.73 -1.87
CA PHE A 8 -7.06 14.51 -1.06
C PHE A 8 -5.66 14.28 -0.46
N GLY A 9 -4.61 14.53 -1.23
CA GLY A 9 -3.24 14.47 -0.75
C GLY A 9 -3.01 15.42 0.43
N GLU A 10 -3.44 16.68 0.31
CA GLU A 10 -3.35 17.63 1.42
C GLU A 10 -4.14 17.19 2.67
N TYR A 11 -5.34 16.62 2.47
CA TYR A 11 -6.13 16.07 3.55
C TYR A 11 -5.41 14.93 4.29
N LEU A 12 -4.75 14.02 3.55
CA LEU A 12 -3.98 12.92 4.13
C LEU A 12 -2.83 13.43 5.01
N LEU A 13 -2.12 14.46 4.56
CA LEU A 13 -0.99 15.03 5.30
C LEU A 13 -1.46 15.84 6.52
N LYS A 14 -2.46 16.71 6.34
CA LYS A 14 -2.88 17.67 7.39
C LYS A 14 -3.79 17.02 8.44
N GLN A 15 -4.68 16.12 8.05
CA GLN A 15 -5.72 15.59 8.96
C GLN A 15 -5.40 14.16 9.45
N LYS A 16 -4.72 13.34 8.64
CA LYS A 16 -4.44 11.95 9.00
C LYS A 16 -2.98 11.68 9.36
N SER A 17 -2.09 12.65 9.16
CA SER A 17 -0.65 12.55 9.48
C SER A 17 -0.04 11.22 9.01
N VAL A 18 -0.34 10.81 7.78
CA VAL A 18 0.11 9.53 7.23
C VAL A 18 1.60 9.58 6.87
N SER A 19 2.29 8.43 6.92
CA SER A 19 3.67 8.33 6.43
C SER A 19 3.76 8.55 4.92
N GLY A 20 4.94 8.98 4.42
CA GLY A 20 5.18 9.21 3.00
C GLY A 20 4.79 8.01 2.13
N ASN A 21 5.18 6.79 2.51
CA ASN A 21 4.83 5.57 1.78
C ASN A 21 3.31 5.33 1.73
N THR A 22 2.58 5.67 2.80
CA THR A 22 1.11 5.57 2.83
C THR A 22 0.49 6.63 1.93
N PHE A 23 1.00 7.87 1.98
CA PHE A 23 0.58 8.97 1.12
C PHE A 23 0.68 8.58 -0.35
N ASP A 24 1.87 8.19 -0.81
CA ASP A 24 2.12 7.81 -2.21
C ASP A 24 1.23 6.66 -2.67
N SER A 25 1.06 5.65 -1.80
CA SER A 25 0.22 4.50 -2.10
C SER A 25 -1.25 4.90 -2.24
N TYR A 26 -1.78 5.73 -1.35
CA TYR A 26 -3.18 6.14 -1.34
C TYR A 26 -3.50 7.05 -2.51
N VAL A 27 -2.64 8.03 -2.80
CA VAL A 27 -2.81 8.93 -3.96
C VAL A 27 -2.79 8.14 -5.27
N ARG A 28 -1.84 7.22 -5.43
CA ARG A 28 -1.76 6.35 -6.61
C ARG A 28 -2.99 5.45 -6.76
N ASP A 29 -3.46 4.85 -5.69
CA ASP A 29 -4.62 3.97 -5.69
C ASP A 29 -5.90 4.73 -6.05
N VAL A 30 -6.09 5.94 -5.52
CA VAL A 30 -7.24 6.80 -5.84
C VAL A 30 -7.19 7.30 -7.27
N ASN A 31 -6.02 7.68 -7.78
CA ASN A 31 -5.86 8.06 -9.20
C ASN A 31 -6.27 6.90 -10.11
N PHE A 32 -5.80 5.69 -9.84
CA PHE A 32 -6.15 4.50 -10.62
C PHE A 32 -7.67 4.22 -10.61
N PHE A 33 -8.31 4.37 -9.45
CA PHE A 33 -9.76 4.26 -9.32
C PHE A 33 -10.50 5.33 -10.12
N LEU A 34 -10.08 6.59 -10.05
CA LEU A 34 -10.73 7.70 -10.76
C LEU A 34 -10.58 7.58 -12.28
N GLU A 35 -9.45 7.04 -12.77
CA GLU A 35 -9.27 6.71 -14.18
C GLU A 35 -10.24 5.62 -14.63
N TYR A 36 -10.40 4.57 -13.82
CA TYR A 36 -11.40 3.52 -14.09
C TYR A 36 -12.81 4.08 -14.11
N ALA A 37 -13.19 4.91 -13.15
CA ALA A 37 -14.50 5.56 -13.08
C ALA A 37 -14.75 6.41 -14.32
N SER A 38 -13.77 7.23 -14.73
CA SER A 38 -13.85 8.07 -15.93
C SER A 38 -14.05 7.24 -17.21
N LYS A 39 -13.30 6.15 -17.38
CA LYS A 39 -13.43 5.24 -18.53
C LYS A 39 -14.80 4.58 -18.60
N ASN A 40 -15.50 4.44 -17.47
CA ASN A 40 -16.84 3.90 -17.39
C ASN A 40 -17.93 4.98 -17.32
N GLY A 41 -17.63 6.21 -17.74
CA GLY A 41 -18.60 7.29 -17.87
C GLY A 41 -18.96 8.01 -16.57
N ILE A 42 -18.29 7.70 -15.45
CA ILE A 42 -18.54 8.37 -14.16
C ILE A 42 -17.55 9.54 -14.02
N CYS A 43 -18.08 10.75 -14.18
CA CYS A 43 -17.33 12.00 -14.01
C CYS A 43 -17.35 12.54 -12.57
N ASN A 44 -18.38 12.19 -11.80
CA ASN A 44 -18.51 12.62 -10.40
C ASN A 44 -18.41 11.41 -9.46
N PRO A 45 -17.39 11.33 -8.59
CA PRO A 45 -17.24 10.23 -7.64
C PRO A 45 -18.43 10.03 -6.69
N ALA A 46 -19.24 11.07 -6.43
CA ALA A 46 -20.43 10.96 -5.60
C ALA A 46 -21.53 10.05 -6.21
N GLN A 47 -21.46 9.78 -7.51
CA GLN A 47 -22.41 8.89 -8.23
C GLN A 47 -22.05 7.41 -8.11
N VAL A 48 -20.86 7.10 -7.59
CA VAL A 48 -20.41 5.72 -7.44
C VAL A 48 -21.21 5.02 -6.34
N ASP A 49 -21.74 3.87 -6.67
CA ASP A 49 -22.44 3.00 -5.74
C ASP A 49 -21.61 1.76 -5.38
N LYS A 50 -22.14 0.93 -4.48
CA LYS A 50 -21.51 -0.34 -4.10
C LYS A 50 -21.32 -1.28 -5.31
N LYS A 51 -22.31 -1.34 -6.21
CA LYS A 51 -22.28 -2.25 -7.37
C LYS A 51 -21.14 -1.89 -8.31
N PHE A 52 -20.89 -0.61 -8.52
CA PHE A 52 -19.75 -0.14 -9.31
C PHE A 52 -18.41 -0.52 -8.67
N LEU A 53 -18.28 -0.40 -7.34
CA LEU A 53 -17.07 -0.80 -6.63
C LEU A 53 -16.85 -2.32 -6.64
N ASP A 54 -17.91 -3.11 -6.56
CA ASP A 54 -17.81 -4.57 -6.73
C ASP A 54 -17.29 -4.92 -8.15
N GLY A 55 -17.77 -4.23 -9.19
CA GLY A 55 -17.25 -4.34 -10.57
C GLY A 55 -15.77 -3.91 -10.68
N TYR A 56 -15.38 -2.85 -9.98
CA TYR A 56 -13.99 -2.43 -9.92
C TYR A 56 -13.08 -3.46 -9.26
N VAL A 57 -13.53 -4.13 -8.20
CA VAL A 57 -12.79 -5.24 -7.56
C VAL A 57 -12.59 -6.39 -8.56
N VAL A 58 -13.62 -6.75 -9.32
CA VAL A 58 -13.51 -7.77 -10.38
C VAL A 58 -12.50 -7.34 -11.44
N TYR A 59 -12.55 -6.09 -11.89
CA TYR A 59 -11.59 -5.51 -12.84
C TYR A 59 -10.14 -5.57 -12.32
N MET A 60 -9.91 -5.27 -11.05
CA MET A 60 -8.56 -5.38 -10.47
C MET A 60 -8.07 -6.83 -10.46
N LYS A 61 -8.92 -7.79 -10.10
CA LYS A 61 -8.60 -9.22 -10.09
C LYS A 61 -8.29 -9.72 -11.51
N SER A 62 -9.07 -9.34 -12.53
CA SER A 62 -8.81 -9.70 -13.93
C SER A 62 -7.52 -9.13 -14.50
N ASN A 63 -7.02 -8.01 -13.94
CA ASN A 63 -5.71 -7.43 -14.23
C ASN A 63 -4.58 -8.00 -13.34
N ASN A 64 -4.75 -9.21 -12.81
CA ASN A 64 -3.76 -9.94 -12.01
C ASN A 64 -3.23 -9.16 -10.78
N LYS A 65 -4.03 -8.26 -10.20
CA LYS A 65 -3.66 -7.60 -8.95
C LYS A 65 -3.81 -8.56 -7.77
N SER A 66 -2.80 -8.62 -6.91
CA SER A 66 -2.85 -9.48 -5.72
C SER A 66 -3.99 -9.09 -4.79
N CYS A 67 -4.51 -10.05 -4.01
CA CYS A 67 -5.55 -9.77 -3.01
C CYS A 67 -5.13 -8.68 -2.02
N ALA A 68 -3.87 -8.66 -1.60
CA ALA A 68 -3.35 -7.61 -0.72
C ALA A 68 -3.43 -6.22 -1.37
N THR A 69 -3.10 -6.13 -2.67
CA THR A 69 -3.23 -4.89 -3.44
C THR A 69 -4.68 -4.44 -3.55
N VAL A 70 -5.61 -5.36 -3.81
CA VAL A 70 -7.05 -5.04 -3.87
C VAL A 70 -7.56 -4.54 -2.52
N VAL A 71 -7.20 -5.21 -1.42
CA VAL A 71 -7.60 -4.81 -0.06
C VAL A 71 -7.08 -3.41 0.27
N ARG A 72 -5.79 -3.13 0.00
CA ARG A 72 -5.20 -1.82 0.20
C ARG A 72 -5.89 -0.75 -0.64
N ASN A 73 -6.14 -1.02 -1.91
CA ASN A 73 -6.78 -0.08 -2.82
C ASN A 73 -8.20 0.30 -2.36
N ILE A 74 -9.01 -0.68 -1.91
CA ILE A 74 -10.32 -0.38 -1.32
C ILE A 74 -10.20 0.41 -0.01
N ALA A 75 -9.14 0.20 0.79
CA ALA A 75 -8.89 1.03 1.97
C ALA A 75 -8.55 2.48 1.59
N SER A 76 -7.75 2.69 0.53
CA SER A 76 -7.46 4.02 -0.02
C SER A 76 -8.73 4.72 -0.51
N ILE A 77 -9.62 4.00 -1.21
CA ILE A 77 -10.91 4.51 -1.68
C ILE A 77 -11.83 4.87 -0.50
N ARG A 78 -11.86 4.05 0.58
CA ARG A 78 -12.60 4.40 1.81
C ARG A 78 -12.13 5.72 2.40
N SER A 79 -10.82 5.92 2.49
CA SER A 79 -10.24 7.17 2.96
C SER A 79 -10.58 8.35 2.05
N PHE A 80 -10.60 8.13 0.73
CA PHE A 80 -11.00 9.15 -0.24
C PHE A 80 -12.47 9.56 -0.07
N TYR A 81 -13.39 8.62 0.15
CA TYR A 81 -14.79 8.97 0.44
C TYR A 81 -14.97 9.65 1.81
N GLU A 82 -14.16 9.35 2.81
CA GLU A 82 -14.13 10.12 4.07
C GLU A 82 -13.73 11.58 3.82
N PHE A 83 -12.74 11.80 2.96
CA PHE A 83 -12.37 13.14 2.51
C PHE A 83 -13.50 13.83 1.74
N LEU A 84 -14.21 13.13 0.83
CA LEU A 84 -15.34 13.71 0.11
C LEU A 84 -16.47 14.12 1.05
N ILE A 85 -16.76 13.33 2.07
CA ILE A 85 -17.75 13.67 3.11
C ILE A 85 -17.27 14.87 3.91
N TYR A 86 -15.99 14.90 4.33
CA TYR A 86 -15.41 16.04 5.03
C TYR A 86 -15.51 17.36 4.25
N LYS A 87 -15.38 17.30 2.92
CA LYS A 87 -15.53 18.45 2.02
C LYS A 87 -16.98 18.75 1.61
N GLY A 88 -17.96 17.99 2.10
CA GLY A 88 -19.37 18.13 1.70
C GLY A 88 -19.66 17.76 0.24
N LYS A 89 -18.77 17.01 -0.41
CA LYS A 89 -18.91 16.57 -1.82
C LYS A 89 -19.61 15.22 -1.97
N SER A 90 -19.86 14.50 -0.88
CA SER A 90 -20.61 13.23 -0.85
C SER A 90 -21.22 13.02 0.54
N ASP A 91 -22.43 12.44 0.57
CA ASP A 91 -23.13 12.12 1.83
C ASP A 91 -22.86 10.67 2.28
N LYS A 92 -22.30 9.83 1.40
CA LYS A 92 -22.15 8.39 1.62
C LYS A 92 -20.75 7.90 1.27
N ASN A 93 -20.34 6.84 1.96
CA ASN A 93 -19.11 6.13 1.66
C ASN A 93 -19.44 4.71 1.16
N PRO A 94 -19.60 4.51 -0.16
CA PRO A 94 -19.97 3.21 -0.71
C PRO A 94 -18.89 2.15 -0.50
N ALA A 95 -17.61 2.55 -0.34
CA ALA A 95 -16.52 1.62 -0.12
C ALA A 95 -16.56 0.91 1.26
N LYS A 96 -17.31 1.44 2.23
CA LYS A 96 -17.55 0.75 3.51
C LYS A 96 -18.42 -0.51 3.34
N LEU A 97 -19.24 -0.56 2.31
CA LEU A 97 -20.14 -1.66 2.02
C LEU A 97 -19.47 -2.81 1.25
N VAL A 98 -18.27 -2.58 0.70
CA VAL A 98 -17.52 -3.59 -0.06
C VAL A 98 -16.93 -4.61 0.89
N LYS A 99 -17.35 -5.87 0.74
CA LYS A 99 -16.78 -7.01 1.47
C LYS A 99 -15.70 -7.65 0.64
N LEU A 100 -14.50 -7.75 1.19
CA LEU A 100 -13.38 -8.42 0.55
C LEU A 100 -13.06 -9.71 1.29
N GLU A 101 -12.84 -10.78 0.54
CA GLU A 101 -12.31 -12.03 1.08
C GLU A 101 -10.87 -11.79 1.54
N ARG A 102 -10.61 -12.06 2.81
CA ARG A 102 -9.24 -12.06 3.33
C ARG A 102 -8.61 -13.41 3.03
N GLN A 103 -7.52 -13.40 2.29
CA GLN A 103 -6.71 -14.61 2.20
C GLN A 103 -6.09 -14.92 3.56
N PRO A 104 -6.02 -16.20 3.95
CA PRO A 104 -5.28 -16.61 5.13
C PRO A 104 -3.83 -16.11 4.99
N LYS A 105 -3.30 -15.56 6.08
CA LYS A 105 -1.89 -15.16 6.12
C LYS A 105 -1.04 -16.42 5.97
N LYS A 106 -0.23 -16.51 4.92
CA LYS A 106 0.86 -17.49 4.88
C LYS A 106 1.86 -17.11 5.96
N PHE A 107 2.26 -18.07 6.78
CA PHE A 107 3.38 -17.86 7.69
C PHE A 107 4.64 -17.67 6.83
N PRO A 108 5.54 -16.75 7.23
CA PRO A 108 6.84 -16.63 6.60
C PRO A 108 7.60 -17.96 6.72
N GLU A 109 8.33 -18.33 5.70
CA GLU A 109 9.34 -19.38 5.81
C GLU A 109 10.46 -18.90 6.72
N ILE A 110 10.82 -19.71 7.68
CA ILE A 110 11.85 -19.39 8.68
C ILE A 110 13.10 -20.14 8.26
N LEU A 111 14.22 -19.43 8.14
CA LEU A 111 15.52 -20.04 7.90
C LEU A 111 15.96 -20.85 9.12
N SER A 112 16.57 -22.00 8.88
CA SER A 112 17.25 -22.78 9.93
C SER A 112 18.51 -22.06 10.42
N GLY A 113 19.06 -22.48 11.57
CA GLY A 113 20.31 -21.94 12.09
C GLY A 113 21.46 -22.06 11.09
N ASP A 114 21.59 -23.22 10.46
CA ASP A 114 22.65 -23.50 9.46
C ASP A 114 22.54 -22.61 8.23
N GLU A 115 21.28 -22.34 7.75
CA GLU A 115 21.04 -21.44 6.63
C GLU A 115 21.36 -19.98 6.99
N ILE A 116 21.13 -19.58 8.24
CA ILE A 116 21.49 -18.24 8.74
C ILE A 116 23.01 -18.11 8.80
N GLU A 117 23.71 -19.08 9.36
CA GLU A 117 25.18 -19.08 9.41
C GLU A 117 25.78 -19.03 8.01
N LEU A 118 25.25 -19.83 7.09
CA LEU A 118 25.66 -19.80 5.69
C LEU A 118 25.43 -18.42 5.06
N LEU A 119 24.28 -17.79 5.30
CA LEU A 119 23.97 -16.44 4.80
C LEU A 119 24.96 -15.40 5.35
N LEU A 120 25.23 -15.44 6.65
CA LEU A 120 26.15 -14.51 7.32
C LEU A 120 27.61 -14.69 6.89
N SER A 121 27.98 -15.88 6.40
CA SER A 121 29.33 -16.17 5.91
C SER A 121 29.60 -15.77 4.46
N GLN A 122 28.55 -15.38 3.68
CA GLN A 122 28.71 -15.08 2.26
C GLN A 122 29.56 -13.82 1.95
N PRO A 123 29.49 -12.71 2.73
CA PRO A 123 30.28 -11.53 2.39
C PRO A 123 31.79 -11.79 2.51
N ASP A 124 32.55 -11.44 1.48
CA ASP A 124 33.99 -11.50 1.47
C ASP A 124 34.61 -10.35 2.28
N ILE A 125 35.10 -10.68 3.48
CA ILE A 125 35.68 -9.71 4.41
C ILE A 125 37.05 -9.20 4.01
N SER A 126 37.66 -9.72 2.95
CA SER A 126 38.90 -9.18 2.40
C SER A 126 38.73 -7.83 1.72
N GLU A 127 37.51 -7.53 1.33
CA GLU A 127 37.11 -6.26 0.71
C GLU A 127 36.31 -5.36 1.68
N SER A 128 36.52 -4.05 1.62
CA SER A 128 35.82 -3.08 2.45
C SER A 128 34.29 -3.16 2.29
N LYS A 129 33.81 -3.46 1.07
CA LYS A 129 32.40 -3.68 0.79
C LYS A 129 31.87 -4.91 1.53
N GLY A 130 32.61 -6.03 1.48
CA GLY A 130 32.18 -7.24 2.17
C GLY A 130 32.18 -7.09 3.69
N CYS A 131 33.15 -6.37 4.27
CA CYS A 131 33.17 -6.03 5.69
C CYS A 131 31.88 -5.25 6.09
N ARG A 132 31.53 -4.23 5.30
CA ARG A 132 30.29 -3.45 5.52
C ARG A 132 29.06 -4.32 5.41
N ASP A 133 28.93 -5.11 4.34
CA ASP A 133 27.79 -5.96 4.08
C ASP A 133 27.61 -7.03 5.17
N LYS A 134 28.71 -7.61 5.67
CA LYS A 134 28.70 -8.51 6.83
C LYS A 134 28.20 -7.81 8.09
N ALA A 135 28.71 -6.62 8.40
CA ALA A 135 28.29 -5.87 9.58
C ALA A 135 26.80 -5.53 9.53
N MET A 136 26.27 -5.18 8.35
CA MET A 136 24.84 -4.94 8.15
C MET A 136 24.00 -6.20 8.39
N LEU A 137 24.41 -7.37 7.87
CA LEU A 137 23.71 -8.63 8.06
C LEU A 137 23.73 -9.06 9.53
N GLU A 138 24.86 -8.96 10.20
CA GLU A 138 25.02 -9.25 11.64
C GLU A 138 24.11 -8.34 12.49
N LEU A 139 24.07 -7.04 12.17
CA LEU A 139 23.20 -6.08 12.85
C LEU A 139 21.72 -6.42 12.66
N LEU A 140 21.30 -6.73 11.43
CA LEU A 140 19.94 -7.16 11.11
C LEU A 140 19.53 -8.40 11.89
N TYR A 141 20.41 -9.40 11.94
CA TYR A 141 20.15 -10.64 12.65
C TYR A 141 20.09 -10.46 14.16
N ALA A 142 21.03 -9.71 14.73
CA ALA A 142 21.11 -9.51 16.18
C ALA A 142 19.96 -8.65 16.74
N THR A 143 19.46 -7.68 15.97
CA THR A 143 18.52 -6.67 16.46
C THR A 143 17.12 -6.80 15.90
N GLY A 144 16.93 -7.45 14.76
CA GLY A 144 15.65 -7.53 14.05
C GLY A 144 15.18 -6.19 13.48
N VAL A 145 16.03 -5.19 13.36
CA VAL A 145 15.70 -3.89 12.71
C VAL A 145 15.37 -4.11 11.24
N ARG A 146 14.56 -3.21 10.68
CA ARG A 146 14.20 -3.31 9.26
C ARG A 146 15.37 -2.88 8.37
N ALA A 147 15.46 -3.49 7.17
CA ALA A 147 16.50 -3.13 6.20
C ALA A 147 16.52 -1.62 5.86
N SER A 148 15.34 -0.96 5.80
CA SER A 148 15.25 0.48 5.59
C SER A 148 15.79 1.31 6.76
N GLU A 149 15.72 0.79 7.99
CA GLU A 149 16.25 1.45 9.18
C GLU A 149 17.79 1.35 9.20
N VAL A 150 18.33 0.19 8.85
CA VAL A 150 19.80 0.02 8.68
C VAL A 150 20.34 0.91 7.57
N ALA A 151 19.61 1.03 6.45
CA ALA A 151 20.04 1.88 5.33
C ALA A 151 20.00 3.40 5.65
N SER A 152 19.37 3.80 6.75
CA SER A 152 19.31 5.19 7.21
C SER A 152 20.31 5.55 8.31
N LEU A 153 21.13 4.57 8.76
CA LEU A 153 22.24 4.77 9.67
C LEU A 153 23.46 5.34 8.95
#